data_b1767b9c38cb11c2934012ab8dd25d6e
#
_entry.id   b1767b9c38cb11c2934012ab8dd25d6e
#
_cell.length_a   1.000
_cell.length_b   1.000
_cell.length_c   1.000
_cell.angle_alpha   90.00
_cell.angle_beta   90.00
_cell.angle_gamma   90.00
#
_symmetry.space_group_name_H-M   'P 1'
#
loop_
_entity.id
_entity.type
_entity.pdbx_description
1 polymer ?
#
loop_
_entity_poly.entity_id
_entity_poly.type
_entity_poly.pdbx_seq_one_letter_code
_entity_poly.pdbx_strand_id
1 'polypeptide(L)'
;SAEYLAANMAKAPALLIPCIEGRIESPEIAGGGNFAQAAIYGSIIPATWSFMIAARARGLGTAWTTLHLMHEEEVANLLGIPYAEYTQVALIPIAYTKGTEFKPAYRPPLNTVMHVDQW
;
A
#
# COMPACT_ATOMS: atom_id res chain seq x y z
N SER A 1 -6.07 15.64 -3.06
CA SER A 1 -4.75 15.81 -2.49
C SER A 1 -4.61 14.97 -1.22
N ALA A 2 -3.39 14.77 -0.75
CA ALA A 2 -3.10 13.99 0.46
C ALA A 2 -3.78 14.58 1.71
N GLU A 3 -3.79 15.90 1.85
CA GLU A 3 -4.47 16.61 2.95
C GLU A 3 -5.98 16.35 3.00
N TYR A 4 -6.64 16.37 1.84
CA TYR A 4 -8.05 16.06 1.75
C TYR A 4 -8.34 14.62 2.19
N LEU A 5 -7.50 13.68 1.75
CA LEU A 5 -7.63 12.27 2.12
C LEU A 5 -7.41 12.09 3.63
N ALA A 6 -6.38 12.68 4.20
CA ALA A 6 -6.12 12.63 5.63
C ALA A 6 -7.29 13.16 6.46
N ALA A 7 -7.85 14.32 6.09
CA ALA A 7 -8.98 14.94 6.77
C ALA A 7 -10.30 14.15 6.64
N ASN A 8 -10.43 13.27 5.65
CA ASN A 8 -11.66 12.54 5.37
C ASN A 8 -11.54 11.01 5.52
N MET A 9 -10.36 10.49 5.78
CA MET A 9 -10.10 9.05 5.86
C MET A 9 -10.98 8.33 6.90
N ALA A 10 -11.19 8.96 8.05
CA ALA A 10 -12.06 8.43 9.10
C ALA A 10 -13.54 8.27 8.68
N LYS A 11 -13.95 8.90 7.57
CA LYS A 11 -15.32 8.77 7.03
C LYS A 11 -15.45 7.57 6.06
N ALA A 12 -14.34 6.94 5.68
CA ALA A 12 -14.39 5.75 4.84
C ALA A 12 -15.08 4.62 5.60
N PRO A 13 -16.04 3.91 4.98
CA PRO A 13 -16.77 2.84 5.63
C PRO A 13 -15.92 1.61 5.95
N ALA A 14 -14.78 1.45 5.28
CA ALA A 14 -13.81 0.39 5.54
C ALA A 14 -12.39 0.87 5.30
N LEU A 15 -11.47 0.33 6.10
CA LEU A 15 -10.02 0.52 5.97
C LEU A 15 -9.39 -0.87 5.88
N LEU A 16 -8.51 -1.07 4.89
CA LEU A 16 -7.71 -2.29 4.75
C LEU A 16 -6.27 -1.98 5.11
N ILE A 17 -5.68 -2.81 5.97
CA ILE A 17 -4.24 -2.81 6.25
C ILE A 17 -3.70 -4.16 5.80
N PRO A 18 -3.01 -4.24 4.65
CA PRO A 18 -2.30 -5.46 4.28
C PRO A 18 -1.11 -5.65 5.20
N CYS A 19 -1.04 -6.84 5.79
CA CYS A 19 0.05 -7.24 6.67
C CYS A 19 0.75 -8.46 6.09
N ILE A 20 2.05 -8.55 6.31
CA ILE A 20 2.86 -9.72 5.95
C ILE A 20 3.52 -10.27 7.21
N GLU A 21 3.60 -11.60 7.31
CA GLU A 21 4.27 -12.27 8.40
C GLU A 21 5.77 -11.97 8.41
N GLY A 22 6.31 -11.72 9.59
CA GLY A 22 7.69 -11.33 9.84
C GLY A 22 7.90 -9.82 9.88
N ARG A 23 9.01 -9.42 10.49
CA ARG A 23 9.47 -8.01 10.51
C ARG A 23 10.44 -7.80 9.35
N ILE A 24 10.04 -6.98 8.37
CA ILE A 24 10.82 -6.73 7.13
C ILE A 24 12.21 -6.16 7.41
N GLU A 25 12.36 -5.39 8.47
CA GLU A 25 13.62 -4.81 8.91
C GLU A 25 14.52 -5.79 9.66
N SER A 26 14.03 -6.98 10.04
CA SER A 26 14.82 -7.97 10.76
C SER A 26 15.94 -8.54 9.88
N PRO A 27 17.20 -8.56 10.38
CA PRO A 27 18.33 -9.17 9.66
C PRO A 27 18.15 -10.68 9.41
N GLU A 28 17.28 -11.32 10.18
CA GLU A 28 17.00 -12.76 10.11
C GLU A 28 16.18 -13.13 8.88
N ILE A 29 15.45 -12.18 8.30
CA ILE A 29 14.65 -12.42 7.10
C ILE A 29 15.55 -12.36 5.86
N ALA A 30 15.82 -13.52 5.28
CA ALA A 30 16.55 -13.71 4.02
C ALA A 30 17.89 -12.95 3.95
N GLY A 31 18.59 -12.81 5.07
CA GLY A 31 19.86 -12.08 5.15
C GLY A 31 19.71 -10.55 5.23
N GLY A 32 18.48 -10.04 5.30
CA GLY A 32 18.21 -8.61 5.41
C GLY A 32 18.45 -7.80 4.12
N GLY A 33 18.41 -6.49 4.27
CA GLY A 33 18.74 -5.54 3.21
C GLY A 33 17.77 -5.51 2.02
N ASN A 34 18.25 -4.97 0.91
CA ASN A 34 17.42 -4.72 -0.28
C ASN A 34 16.83 -5.99 -0.91
N PHE A 35 17.56 -7.11 -0.86
CA PHE A 35 17.08 -8.39 -1.40
C PHE A 35 15.82 -8.87 -0.67
N ALA A 36 15.86 -8.92 0.66
CA ALA A 36 14.74 -9.35 1.48
C ALA A 36 13.53 -8.43 1.31
N GLN A 37 13.76 -7.12 1.37
CA GLN A 37 12.71 -6.12 1.18
C GLN A 37 12.07 -6.22 -0.20
N ALA A 38 12.86 -6.36 -1.26
CA ALA A 38 12.36 -6.51 -2.63
C ALA A 38 11.49 -7.77 -2.80
N ALA A 39 11.92 -8.91 -2.23
CA ALA A 39 11.16 -10.15 -2.28
C ALA A 39 9.83 -10.05 -1.53
N ILE A 40 9.83 -9.49 -0.34
CA ILE A 40 8.64 -9.37 0.51
C ILE A 40 7.65 -8.35 -0.07
N TYR A 41 8.11 -7.14 -0.41
CA TYR A 41 7.25 -6.14 -1.03
C TYR A 41 6.80 -6.57 -2.43
N GLY A 42 7.64 -7.28 -3.18
CA GLY A 42 7.29 -7.89 -4.46
C GLY A 42 6.17 -8.93 -4.39
N SER A 43 5.90 -9.47 -3.21
CA SER A 43 4.78 -10.38 -2.95
C SER A 43 3.51 -9.63 -2.55
N ILE A 44 3.58 -8.84 -1.46
CA ILE A 44 2.38 -8.23 -0.86
C ILE A 44 1.81 -7.07 -1.69
N ILE A 45 2.67 -6.27 -2.35
CA ILE A 45 2.22 -5.12 -3.14
C ILE A 45 1.36 -5.56 -4.34
N PRO A 46 1.77 -6.54 -5.17
CA PRO A 46 0.92 -7.05 -6.26
C PRO A 46 -0.40 -7.65 -5.77
N ALA A 47 -0.40 -8.35 -4.64
CA ALA A 47 -1.63 -8.88 -4.05
C ALA A 47 -2.59 -7.76 -3.64
N THR A 48 -2.08 -6.73 -2.98
CA THR A 48 -2.85 -5.56 -2.57
C THR A 48 -3.35 -4.77 -3.78
N TRP A 49 -2.52 -4.62 -4.81
CA TRP A 49 -2.91 -3.98 -6.07
C TRP A 49 -4.03 -4.75 -6.79
N SER A 50 -3.95 -6.08 -6.82
CA SER A 50 -5.01 -6.92 -7.37
C SER A 50 -6.34 -6.73 -6.63
N PHE A 51 -6.30 -6.61 -5.29
CA PHE A 51 -7.48 -6.24 -4.51
C PHE A 51 -8.04 -4.87 -4.93
N MET A 52 -7.20 -3.84 -5.09
CA MET A 52 -7.64 -2.50 -5.49
C MET A 52 -8.29 -2.52 -6.87
N ILE A 53 -7.76 -3.27 -7.84
CA ILE A 53 -8.35 -3.47 -9.16
C ILE A 53 -9.71 -4.19 -9.06
N ALA A 54 -9.79 -5.23 -8.26
CA ALA A 54 -11.03 -5.97 -8.04
C ALA A 54 -12.11 -5.11 -7.35
N ALA A 55 -11.72 -4.25 -6.41
CA ALA A 55 -12.58 -3.26 -5.79
C ALA A 55 -13.10 -2.25 -6.82
N ARG A 56 -12.23 -1.75 -7.69
CA ARG A 56 -12.59 -0.83 -8.78
C ARG A 56 -13.62 -1.45 -9.73
N ALA A 57 -13.46 -2.71 -10.09
CA ALA A 57 -14.40 -3.43 -10.93
C ALA A 57 -15.81 -3.56 -10.30
N ARG A 58 -15.91 -3.38 -8.98
CA ARG A 58 -17.15 -3.40 -8.19
C ARG A 58 -17.68 -1.99 -7.84
N GLY A 59 -17.13 -0.95 -8.46
CA GLY A 59 -17.56 0.44 -8.22
C GLY A 59 -16.99 1.05 -6.95
N LEU A 60 -16.05 0.38 -6.28
CA LEU A 60 -15.39 0.90 -5.09
C LEU A 60 -14.12 1.68 -5.47
N GLY A 61 -13.91 2.80 -4.79
CA GLY A 61 -12.66 3.55 -4.83
C GLY A 61 -11.73 3.14 -3.69
N THR A 62 -10.44 3.15 -3.97
CA THR A 62 -9.38 2.87 -3.00
C THR A 62 -8.24 3.86 -3.20
N ALA A 63 -7.48 4.13 -2.15
CA ALA A 63 -6.28 4.95 -2.23
C ALA A 63 -5.14 4.31 -1.40
N TRP A 64 -3.96 4.18 -2.00
CA TRP A 64 -2.78 3.70 -1.31
C TRP A 64 -2.20 4.79 -0.42
N THR A 65 -2.08 4.54 0.89
CA THR A 65 -1.45 5.46 1.84
C THR A 65 -0.48 4.72 2.76
N THR A 66 0.54 5.42 3.26
CA THR A 66 1.58 4.85 4.11
C THR A 66 1.91 5.69 5.34
N LEU A 67 1.28 6.86 5.52
CA LEU A 67 1.61 7.78 6.62
C LEU A 67 1.40 7.15 8.01
N HIS A 68 0.46 6.23 8.17
CA HIS A 68 0.23 5.51 9.43
C HIS A 68 1.44 4.67 9.87
N LEU A 69 2.33 4.29 8.93
CA LEU A 69 3.53 3.51 9.24
C LEU A 69 4.54 4.30 10.09
N MET A 70 4.41 5.62 10.19
CA MET A 70 5.16 6.42 11.16
C MET A 70 4.76 6.12 12.61
N HIS A 71 3.60 5.46 12.79
CA HIS A 71 3.01 5.04 14.06
C HIS A 71 2.57 3.58 13.99
N GLU A 72 3.36 2.72 13.30
CA GLU A 72 2.99 1.34 13.00
C GLU A 72 2.68 0.53 14.27
N GLU A 73 3.54 0.66 15.29
CA GLU A 73 3.37 -0.06 16.57
C GLU A 73 2.12 0.38 17.32
N GLU A 74 1.85 1.69 17.38
CA GLU A 74 0.64 2.21 18.03
C GLU A 74 -0.63 1.74 17.31
N VAL A 75 -0.61 1.69 15.97
CA VAL A 75 -1.71 1.16 15.17
C VAL A 75 -1.88 -0.35 15.40
N ALA A 76 -0.78 -1.09 15.45
CA ALA A 76 -0.80 -2.52 15.76
C ALA A 76 -1.43 -2.78 17.13
N ASN A 77 -1.00 -2.05 18.16
CA ASN A 77 -1.55 -2.15 19.51
C ASN A 77 -3.05 -1.82 19.58
N LEU A 78 -3.47 -0.75 18.88
CA LEU A 78 -4.87 -0.35 18.79
C LEU A 78 -5.77 -1.42 18.17
N LEU A 79 -5.26 -2.12 17.15
CA LEU A 79 -6.03 -3.09 16.36
C LEU A 79 -5.80 -4.54 16.79
N GLY A 80 -4.91 -4.80 17.74
CA GLY A 80 -4.55 -6.15 18.19
C GLY A 80 -3.73 -6.92 17.13
N ILE A 81 -2.99 -6.23 16.27
CA ILE A 81 -2.04 -6.86 15.35
C ILE A 81 -0.78 -7.22 16.13
N PRO A 82 -0.29 -8.47 16.08
CA PRO A 82 0.96 -8.84 16.75
C PRO A 82 2.15 -8.16 16.09
N TYR A 83 2.55 -7.00 16.58
CA TYR A 83 3.58 -6.15 15.97
C TYR A 83 4.92 -6.88 15.77
N ALA A 84 5.33 -7.72 16.71
CA ALA A 84 6.58 -8.49 16.60
C ALA A 84 6.54 -9.56 15.50
N GLU A 85 5.34 -9.96 15.05
CA GLU A 85 5.16 -11.06 14.11
C GLU A 85 4.75 -10.60 12.71
N TYR A 86 4.19 -9.38 12.59
CA TYR A 86 3.65 -8.87 11.33
C TYR A 86 4.14 -7.46 11.03
N THR A 87 4.43 -7.20 9.76
CA THR A 87 4.71 -5.86 9.23
C THR A 87 3.49 -5.35 8.46
N GLN A 88 3.03 -4.14 8.79
CA GLN A 88 2.01 -3.42 8.03
C GLN A 88 2.64 -2.80 6.79
N VAL A 89 1.92 -2.80 5.65
CA VAL A 89 2.48 -2.35 4.37
C VAL A 89 1.81 -1.07 3.86
N ALA A 90 0.53 -0.93 4.09
CA ALA A 90 -0.24 0.21 3.64
C ALA A 90 -1.51 0.38 4.48
N LEU A 91 -2.15 1.54 4.37
CA LEU A 91 -3.52 1.79 4.83
C LEU A 91 -4.34 2.23 3.63
N ILE A 92 -5.39 1.47 3.32
CA ILE A 92 -6.20 1.65 2.13
C ILE A 92 -7.65 1.93 2.53
N PRO A 93 -8.10 3.20 2.49
CA PRO A 93 -9.50 3.53 2.62
C PRO A 93 -10.30 3.00 1.42
N ILE A 94 -11.48 2.48 1.70
CA ILE A 94 -12.38 1.88 0.73
C ILE A 94 -13.74 2.56 0.85
N ALA A 95 -14.26 3.09 -0.25
CA ALA A 95 -15.57 3.74 -0.29
C ALA A 95 -16.14 3.71 -1.71
N TYR A 96 -17.45 3.92 -1.85
CA TYR A 96 -18.00 4.23 -3.16
C TYR A 96 -17.51 5.59 -3.66
N THR A 97 -17.16 5.67 -4.94
CA THR A 97 -16.67 6.90 -5.55
C THR A 97 -17.84 7.84 -5.90
N LYS A 98 -17.59 9.15 -5.77
CA LYS A 98 -18.47 10.17 -6.35
C LYS A 98 -18.10 10.33 -7.83
N GLY A 99 -18.88 9.70 -8.72
CA GLY A 99 -18.60 9.65 -10.14
C GLY A 99 -17.64 8.51 -10.52
N THR A 100 -17.54 8.26 -11.81
CA THR A 100 -16.79 7.14 -12.39
C THR A 100 -15.78 7.59 -13.45
N GLU A 101 -15.85 8.83 -13.88
CA GLU A 101 -14.95 9.39 -14.90
C GLU A 101 -13.72 9.99 -14.23
N PHE A 102 -12.61 9.25 -14.29
CA PHE A 102 -11.31 9.71 -13.81
C PHE A 102 -10.40 9.98 -15.00
N LYS A 103 -9.74 11.13 -14.98
CA LYS A 103 -8.72 11.45 -15.98
C LYS A 103 -7.51 10.55 -15.78
N PRO A 104 -6.90 10.04 -16.87
CA PRO A 104 -5.61 9.37 -16.77
C PRO A 104 -4.58 10.27 -16.09
N ALA A 105 -3.81 9.73 -15.18
CA ALA A 105 -2.70 10.44 -14.60
C ALA A 105 -1.60 10.65 -15.67
N TYR A 106 -0.90 11.79 -15.59
CA TYR A 106 0.25 12.03 -16.47
C TYR A 106 1.27 10.89 -16.34
N ARG A 107 1.80 10.47 -17.46
CA ARG A 107 2.92 9.54 -17.57
C ARG A 107 3.97 10.16 -18.48
N PRO A 108 5.26 10.17 -18.08
CA PRO A 108 6.32 10.62 -18.97
C PRO A 108 6.40 9.71 -20.20
N PRO A 109 6.94 10.19 -21.32
CA PRO A 109 7.21 9.35 -22.49
C PRO A 109 8.10 8.17 -22.10
N LEU A 110 7.80 6.97 -22.62
CA LEU A 110 8.46 5.74 -22.22
C LEU A 110 9.98 5.79 -22.41
N ASN A 111 10.45 6.42 -23.50
CA ASN A 111 11.86 6.59 -23.82
C ASN A 111 12.64 7.45 -22.82
N THR A 112 11.97 8.13 -21.89
CA THR A 112 12.61 8.92 -20.83
C THR A 112 12.83 8.14 -19.54
N VAL A 113 12.26 6.94 -19.44
CA VAL A 113 12.26 6.10 -18.22
C VAL A 113 12.60 4.64 -18.51
N MET A 114 12.78 4.27 -19.76
CA MET A 114 13.13 2.91 -20.18
C MET A 114 14.50 2.91 -20.88
N HIS A 115 15.35 2.02 -20.44
CA HIS A 115 16.68 1.80 -21.00
C HIS A 115 16.78 0.34 -21.45
N VAL A 116 17.48 0.10 -22.57
CA VAL A 116 17.68 -1.23 -23.15
C VAL A 116 19.17 -1.54 -23.18
N ASP A 117 19.53 -2.69 -22.62
CA ASP A 117 20.88 -3.25 -22.52
C ASP A 117 21.87 -2.45 -21.63
N GLN A 118 21.69 -1.14 -21.50
CA GLN A 118 22.50 -0.28 -20.63
C GLN A 118 21.66 0.91 -20.13
N TRP A 119 22.08 1.47 -19.00
CA TRP A 119 21.45 2.65 -18.39
C TRP A 119 21.83 3.91 -19.14
#